data_0fb4339c193edfddedeb9c184aed7ac7
#
_entry.id   0fb4339c193edfddedeb9c184aed7ac7
#
_cell.length_a   1.000
_cell.length_b   1.000
_cell.length_c   1.000
_cell.angle_alpha   90.00
_cell.angle_beta   90.00
_cell.angle_gamma   90.00
#
_symmetry.space_group_name_H-M   'P 1'
#
loop_
_entity.id
_entity.type
_entity.pdbx_description
1 polymer ?
#
loop_
_entity_poly.entity_id
_entity_poly.type
_entity_poly.pdbx_seq_one_letter_code
_entity_poly.pdbx_strand_id
1 'polypeptide(L)'
;MPAAAYQGKECVCQFRRGICDQTCVQGMLETPFYIACLKLTGRRCLVVGGGEIGLEKVEGLLACDGRVVLVAPDAVPGLEALAAEGSIEWIRREYEPGDLERTFIAIAATDDTDINIRVYEDAERRAMLVNVVDVPPLCNFILPAIVRTGPLAIAISTAGASPALAKRIKRQVAEEFGSEYARLAVMLNEVRGWAKGTLPTYQDRKAFFEGIVNGAPDPIELLRDGDETAVRELIAAAQRAYAPAAA
;
A
#
# COMPACT_ATOMS: atom_id res chain seq x y z
N MET A 1 -32.54 -1.43 7.06
CA MET A 1 -32.14 -2.64 7.80
C MET A 1 -30.88 -2.32 8.57
N PRO A 2 -30.78 -2.51 9.89
CA PRO A 2 -29.58 -2.18 10.63
C PRO A 2 -28.48 -3.17 10.26
N ALA A 3 -27.29 -2.65 9.97
CA ALA A 3 -26.07 -3.44 9.77
C ALA A 3 -25.80 -4.24 11.05
N ALA A 4 -25.77 -5.57 10.95
CA ALA A 4 -25.34 -6.42 12.03
C ALA A 4 -23.88 -6.06 12.36
N ALA A 5 -23.63 -5.56 13.56
CA ALA A 5 -22.29 -5.31 14.05
C ALA A 5 -21.52 -6.65 14.06
N TYR A 6 -20.48 -6.74 13.26
CA TYR A 6 -19.57 -7.88 13.22
C TYR A 6 -18.88 -7.96 14.59
N GLN A 7 -19.28 -8.89 15.44
CA GLN A 7 -18.67 -9.07 16.75
C GLN A 7 -17.42 -9.96 16.56
N GLY A 8 -16.26 -9.33 16.35
CA GLY A 8 -14.96 -10.02 16.16
C GLY A 8 -14.62 -11.07 17.24
N LYS A 9 -15.22 -10.99 18.41
CA LYS A 9 -15.03 -11.97 19.50
C LYS A 9 -15.55 -13.37 19.16
N GLU A 10 -16.62 -13.52 18.39
CA GLU A 10 -17.17 -14.84 18.03
C GLU A 10 -16.28 -15.54 17.00
N CYS A 11 -15.67 -14.80 16.09
CA CYS A 11 -14.76 -15.35 15.07
C CYS A 11 -13.48 -15.90 15.70
N VAL A 12 -12.87 -15.20 16.63
CA VAL A 12 -11.66 -15.65 17.35
C VAL A 12 -11.93 -16.92 18.16
N CYS A 13 -13.10 -17.00 18.85
CA CYS A 13 -13.49 -18.20 19.59
C CYS A 13 -13.72 -19.41 18.67
N GLN A 14 -14.26 -19.22 17.48
CA GLN A 14 -14.48 -20.28 16.50
C GLN A 14 -13.15 -20.75 15.90
N PHE A 15 -12.22 -19.84 15.64
CA PHE A 15 -10.89 -20.16 15.14
C PHE A 15 -10.08 -21.03 16.14
N ARG A 16 -10.09 -20.68 17.44
CA ARG A 16 -9.48 -21.49 18.51
C ARG A 16 -10.05 -22.89 18.64
N ARG A 17 -11.29 -23.12 18.17
CA ARG A 17 -11.94 -24.45 18.18
C ARG A 17 -11.71 -25.24 16.88
N GLY A 18 -10.92 -24.71 15.92
CA GLY A 18 -10.71 -25.33 14.61
C GLY A 18 -11.96 -25.35 13.72
N ILE A 19 -12.99 -24.59 14.06
CA ILE A 19 -14.25 -24.48 13.33
C ILE A 19 -14.31 -23.11 12.63
N CYS A 20 -13.40 -22.89 11.69
CA CYS A 20 -13.58 -21.78 10.77
C CYS A 20 -14.37 -22.28 9.56
N ASP A 21 -15.68 -22.12 9.59
CA ASP A 21 -16.53 -22.55 8.50
C ASP A 21 -16.63 -21.48 7.39
N GLN A 22 -17.27 -21.85 6.28
CA GLN A 22 -17.43 -20.99 5.11
C GLN A 22 -18.18 -19.67 5.40
N THR A 23 -18.87 -19.55 6.52
CA THR A 23 -19.63 -18.33 6.90
C THR A 23 -18.70 -17.16 7.26
N CYS A 24 -17.51 -17.42 7.83
CA CYS A 24 -16.50 -16.38 8.09
C CYS A 24 -15.93 -15.79 6.78
N VAL A 25 -15.72 -16.63 5.77
CA VAL A 25 -15.23 -16.17 4.44
C VAL A 25 -16.32 -15.43 3.69
N GLN A 26 -17.58 -15.86 3.81
CA GLN A 26 -18.72 -15.24 3.14
C GLN A 26 -18.99 -13.81 3.67
N GLY A 27 -18.85 -13.58 4.98
CA GLY A 27 -18.94 -12.25 5.58
C GLY A 27 -17.87 -11.26 5.09
N MET A 28 -16.71 -11.74 4.66
CA MET A 28 -15.64 -10.89 4.10
C MET A 28 -15.98 -10.35 2.70
N LEU A 29 -16.64 -11.14 1.85
CA LEU A 29 -17.05 -10.70 0.50
C LEU A 29 -18.15 -9.63 0.55
N GLU A 30 -18.90 -9.57 1.64
CA GLU A 30 -20.00 -8.61 1.85
C GLU A 30 -19.50 -7.30 2.51
N THR A 31 -18.29 -7.27 3.06
CA THR A 31 -17.75 -6.07 3.72
C THR A 31 -16.94 -5.23 2.73
N PRO A 32 -17.40 -4.01 2.38
CA PRO A 32 -16.63 -3.13 1.52
C PRO A 32 -15.39 -2.62 2.27
N PHE A 33 -14.20 -2.85 1.69
CA PHE A 33 -12.96 -2.28 2.19
C PHE A 33 -12.78 -0.84 1.72
N TYR A 34 -12.39 0.05 2.64
CA TYR A 34 -11.97 1.39 2.28
C TYR A 34 -10.54 1.36 1.74
N ILE A 35 -10.36 1.74 0.47
CA ILE A 35 -9.05 1.76 -0.18
C ILE A 35 -8.36 3.08 0.15
N ALA A 36 -7.22 3.01 0.83
CA ALA A 36 -6.42 4.15 1.22
C ALA A 36 -4.93 3.91 0.98
N CYS A 37 -4.19 4.99 0.69
CA CYS A 37 -2.73 4.97 0.68
C CYS A 37 -2.22 5.46 2.04
N LEU A 38 -1.48 4.61 2.74
CA LEU A 38 -0.90 4.94 4.04
C LEU A 38 0.50 5.53 3.87
N LYS A 39 0.77 6.66 4.53
CA LYS A 39 2.12 7.21 4.61
C LYS A 39 2.85 6.58 5.80
N LEU A 40 3.84 5.76 5.52
CA LEU A 40 4.61 5.03 6.55
C LEU A 40 5.95 5.71 6.92
N THR A 41 6.34 6.76 6.21
CA THR A 41 7.63 7.46 6.44
C THR A 41 7.85 7.75 7.92
N GLY A 42 8.88 7.13 8.51
CA GLY A 42 9.27 7.26 9.92
C GLY A 42 8.30 6.65 10.93
N ARG A 43 7.20 6.00 10.51
CA ARG A 43 6.27 5.32 11.41
C ARG A 43 6.79 3.93 11.78
N ARG A 44 6.68 3.58 13.05
CA ARG A 44 7.04 2.26 13.54
C ARG A 44 6.05 1.21 13.01
N CYS A 45 6.57 0.23 12.31
CA CYS A 45 5.84 -0.90 11.73
C CYS A 45 6.37 -2.19 12.38
N LEU A 46 5.51 -2.98 12.99
CA LEU A 46 5.88 -4.23 13.64
C LEU A 46 5.61 -5.41 12.70
N VAL A 47 6.59 -6.28 12.55
CA VAL A 47 6.40 -7.61 11.92
C VAL A 47 6.75 -8.67 12.96
N VAL A 48 5.83 -9.60 13.20
CA VAL A 48 6.02 -10.75 14.08
C VAL A 48 6.12 -11.99 13.22
N GLY A 49 7.28 -12.63 13.24
CA GLY A 49 7.60 -13.82 12.43
C GLY A 49 8.77 -13.59 11.46
N GLY A 50 9.77 -14.48 11.57
CA GLY A 50 11.06 -14.38 10.87
C GLY A 50 11.19 -15.23 9.60
N GLY A 51 10.08 -15.77 9.07
CA GLY A 51 10.07 -16.59 7.85
C GLY A 51 10.09 -15.77 6.54
N GLU A 52 10.02 -16.48 5.40
CA GLU A 52 9.99 -15.88 4.04
C GLU A 52 8.82 -14.88 3.87
N ILE A 53 7.66 -15.19 4.45
CA ILE A 53 6.51 -14.31 4.40
C ILE A 53 6.79 -13.05 5.23
N GLY A 54 7.43 -13.18 6.39
CA GLY A 54 7.89 -12.04 7.18
C GLY A 54 8.84 -11.15 6.39
N LEU A 55 9.80 -11.73 5.66
CA LEU A 55 10.72 -11.00 4.77
C LEU A 55 9.95 -10.20 3.71
N GLU A 56 9.01 -10.82 2.99
CA GLU A 56 8.17 -10.12 1.99
C GLU A 56 7.44 -8.91 2.59
N LYS A 57 6.92 -9.04 3.82
CA LYS A 57 6.20 -7.94 4.49
C LYS A 57 7.16 -6.83 4.94
N VAL A 58 8.32 -7.19 5.46
CA VAL A 58 9.39 -6.24 5.81
C VAL A 58 9.81 -5.42 4.61
N GLU A 59 10.12 -6.06 3.47
CA GLU A 59 10.50 -5.38 2.23
C GLU A 59 9.41 -4.42 1.74
N GLY A 60 8.14 -4.84 1.80
CA GLY A 60 7.00 -3.99 1.44
C GLY A 60 6.85 -2.75 2.31
N LEU A 61 7.14 -2.86 3.60
CA LEU A 61 7.10 -1.73 4.54
C LEU A 61 8.30 -0.80 4.35
N LEU A 62 9.51 -1.35 4.13
CA LEU A 62 10.72 -0.58 3.83
C LEU A 62 10.58 0.21 2.53
N ALA A 63 9.97 -0.37 1.50
CA ALA A 63 9.67 0.31 0.23
C ALA A 63 8.73 1.53 0.38
N CYS A 64 8.11 1.68 1.55
CA CYS A 64 7.26 2.81 1.92
C CYS A 64 7.88 3.70 3.01
N ASP A 65 9.20 3.62 3.21
CA ASP A 65 9.96 4.34 4.25
C ASP A 65 9.48 4.06 5.69
N GLY A 66 8.88 2.89 5.93
CA GLY A 66 8.49 2.46 7.27
C GLY A 66 9.70 2.13 8.14
N ARG A 67 9.65 2.53 9.42
CA ARG A 67 10.64 2.08 10.41
C ARG A 67 10.23 0.70 10.91
N VAL A 68 10.84 -0.34 10.37
CA VAL A 68 10.45 -1.72 10.64
C VAL A 68 11.14 -2.27 11.88
N VAL A 69 10.35 -2.90 12.73
CA VAL A 69 10.81 -3.73 13.85
C VAL A 69 10.33 -5.15 13.63
N LEU A 70 11.26 -6.08 13.57
CA LEU A 70 11.01 -7.51 13.50
C LEU A 70 11.07 -8.10 14.91
N VAL A 71 10.07 -8.90 15.28
CA VAL A 71 10.07 -9.72 16.50
C VAL A 71 9.97 -11.19 16.09
N ALA A 72 11.03 -11.92 16.29
CA ALA A 72 11.11 -13.34 16.01
C ALA A 72 12.32 -13.96 16.73
N PRO A 73 12.24 -15.19 17.30
CA PRO A 73 13.39 -15.87 17.87
C PRO A 73 14.46 -16.17 16.82
N ASP A 74 14.05 -16.59 15.63
CA ASP A 74 14.89 -16.90 14.48
C ASP A 74 14.40 -16.15 13.24
N ALA A 75 15.31 -15.95 12.28
CA ALA A 75 14.99 -15.25 11.04
C ALA A 75 15.71 -15.88 9.84
N VAL A 76 15.07 -15.79 8.66
CA VAL A 76 15.70 -16.19 7.39
C VAL A 76 16.88 -15.27 7.05
N PRO A 77 17.87 -15.75 6.25
CA PRO A 77 19.11 -15.00 5.96
C PRO A 77 18.86 -13.59 5.40
N GLY A 78 17.76 -13.37 4.63
CA GLY A 78 17.40 -12.05 4.11
C GLY A 78 17.07 -11.04 5.23
N LEU A 79 16.35 -11.48 6.26
CA LEU A 79 16.03 -10.63 7.42
C LEU A 79 17.25 -10.39 8.31
N GLU A 80 18.13 -11.39 8.45
CA GLU A 80 19.41 -11.24 9.16
C GLU A 80 20.29 -10.19 8.48
N ALA A 81 20.39 -10.22 7.15
CA ALA A 81 21.13 -9.23 6.38
C ALA A 81 20.57 -7.81 6.58
N LEU A 82 19.26 -7.63 6.46
CA LEU A 82 18.60 -6.32 6.69
C LEU A 82 18.82 -5.79 8.10
N ALA A 83 18.87 -6.66 9.11
CA ALA A 83 19.14 -6.29 10.48
C ALA A 83 20.63 -5.92 10.67
N ALA A 84 21.55 -6.68 10.06
CA ALA A 84 22.99 -6.39 10.11
C ALA A 84 23.37 -5.07 9.43
N GLU A 85 22.66 -4.70 8.36
CA GLU A 85 22.78 -3.41 7.65
C GLU A 85 22.13 -2.24 8.41
N GLY A 86 21.38 -2.52 9.48
CA GLY A 86 20.65 -1.50 10.24
C GLY A 86 19.38 -1.00 9.54
N SER A 87 18.92 -1.68 8.48
CA SER A 87 17.69 -1.34 7.76
C SER A 87 16.44 -1.65 8.59
N ILE A 88 16.52 -2.62 9.50
CA ILE A 88 15.48 -2.98 10.45
C ILE A 88 16.04 -3.16 11.87
N GLU A 89 15.18 -3.01 12.86
CA GLU A 89 15.47 -3.42 14.24
C GLU A 89 14.98 -4.86 14.42
N TRP A 90 15.84 -5.79 14.83
CA TRP A 90 15.45 -7.16 15.12
C TRP A 90 15.54 -7.49 16.59
N ILE A 91 14.41 -7.85 17.20
CA ILE A 91 14.27 -8.29 18.59
C ILE A 91 14.19 -9.81 18.59
N ARG A 92 15.26 -10.46 19.00
CA ARG A 92 15.44 -11.94 18.96
C ARG A 92 14.74 -12.60 20.15
N ARG A 93 13.44 -12.66 20.15
CA ARG A 93 12.59 -13.36 21.11
C ARG A 93 11.18 -13.53 20.57
N GLU A 94 10.35 -14.25 21.29
CA GLU A 94 8.93 -14.32 21.03
C GLU A 94 8.23 -12.97 21.26
N TYR A 95 7.06 -12.84 20.66
CA TYR A 95 6.21 -11.64 20.78
C TYR A 95 5.73 -11.41 22.23
N GLU A 96 5.76 -10.17 22.65
CA GLU A 96 5.18 -9.65 23.87
C GLU A 96 4.23 -8.48 23.62
N PRO A 97 3.15 -8.28 24.44
CA PRO A 97 2.19 -7.18 24.23
C PRO A 97 2.80 -5.77 24.21
N GLY A 98 3.98 -5.60 24.83
CA GLY A 98 4.76 -4.35 24.83
C GLY A 98 5.32 -3.99 23.45
N ASP A 99 5.47 -4.94 22.54
CA ASP A 99 6.02 -4.71 21.20
C ASP A 99 5.11 -3.81 20.34
N LEU A 100 3.82 -3.76 20.66
CA LEU A 100 2.86 -2.86 20.00
C LEU A 100 2.97 -1.41 20.47
N GLU A 101 3.77 -1.09 21.48
CA GLU A 101 3.89 0.29 21.94
C GLU A 101 4.44 1.21 20.85
N ARG A 102 3.76 2.33 20.61
CA ARG A 102 4.07 3.32 19.56
C ARG A 102 4.12 2.73 18.15
N THR A 103 3.56 1.55 17.94
CA THR A 103 3.43 0.92 16.62
C THR A 103 2.23 1.51 15.89
N PHE A 104 2.40 1.80 14.60
CA PHE A 104 1.32 2.30 13.74
C PHE A 104 0.57 1.17 13.04
N ILE A 105 1.29 0.13 12.61
CA ILE A 105 0.75 -1.03 11.90
C ILE A 105 1.47 -2.28 12.39
N ALA A 106 0.74 -3.36 12.60
CA ALA A 106 1.28 -4.66 12.98
C ALA A 106 0.93 -5.72 11.93
N ILE A 107 1.90 -6.57 11.61
CA ILE A 107 1.72 -7.72 10.72
C ILE A 107 2.19 -8.97 11.49
N ALA A 108 1.30 -9.96 11.65
CA ALA A 108 1.64 -11.26 12.19
C ALA A 108 1.80 -12.26 11.03
N ALA A 109 3.00 -12.79 10.90
CA ALA A 109 3.44 -13.69 9.83
C ALA A 109 4.16 -14.91 10.39
N THR A 110 3.67 -15.45 11.51
CA THR A 110 4.21 -16.68 12.13
C THR A 110 3.37 -17.89 11.70
N ASP A 111 3.93 -19.07 11.83
CA ASP A 111 3.24 -20.36 11.73
C ASP A 111 2.57 -20.77 13.05
N ASP A 112 2.83 -20.04 14.15
CA ASP A 112 2.17 -20.21 15.43
C ASP A 112 0.84 -19.43 15.49
N THR A 113 -0.27 -20.18 15.41
CA THR A 113 -1.62 -19.66 15.45
C THR A 113 -1.94 -18.91 16.76
N ASP A 114 -1.44 -19.37 17.90
CA ASP A 114 -1.73 -18.74 19.20
C ASP A 114 -1.01 -17.39 19.30
N ILE A 115 0.21 -17.28 18.80
CA ILE A 115 0.92 -15.99 18.70
C ILE A 115 0.17 -15.05 17.79
N ASN A 116 -0.25 -15.48 16.61
CA ASN A 116 -1.00 -14.67 15.66
C ASN A 116 -2.31 -14.12 16.25
N ILE A 117 -3.06 -14.96 16.97
CA ILE A 117 -4.28 -14.54 17.69
C ILE A 117 -3.95 -13.52 18.78
N ARG A 118 -2.90 -13.72 19.55
CA ARG A 118 -2.48 -12.77 20.59
C ARG A 118 -2.12 -11.40 20.01
N VAL A 119 -1.35 -11.38 18.92
CA VAL A 119 -1.02 -10.12 18.22
C VAL A 119 -2.29 -9.39 17.77
N TYR A 120 -3.25 -10.12 17.19
CA TYR A 120 -4.52 -9.55 16.76
C TYR A 120 -5.32 -8.99 17.95
N GLU A 121 -5.54 -9.78 19.00
CA GLU A 121 -6.31 -9.34 20.19
C GLU A 121 -5.68 -8.12 20.86
N ASP A 122 -4.35 -8.08 20.95
CA ASP A 122 -3.61 -6.98 21.55
C ASP A 122 -3.69 -5.70 20.69
N ALA A 123 -3.64 -5.83 19.36
CA ALA A 123 -3.78 -4.73 18.43
C ALA A 123 -5.21 -4.18 18.40
N GLU A 124 -6.23 -5.06 18.36
CA GLU A 124 -7.64 -4.66 18.43
C GLU A 124 -7.98 -3.88 19.70
N ARG A 125 -7.46 -4.32 20.87
CA ARG A 125 -7.65 -3.57 22.12
C ARG A 125 -7.07 -2.15 22.09
N ARG A 126 -6.12 -1.89 21.20
CA ARG A 126 -5.46 -0.59 21.02
C ARG A 126 -5.98 0.19 19.79
N ALA A 127 -7.03 -0.32 19.13
CA ALA A 127 -7.56 0.22 17.88
C ALA A 127 -6.47 0.44 16.80
N MET A 128 -5.54 -0.50 16.68
CA MET A 128 -4.42 -0.45 15.75
C MET A 128 -4.74 -1.20 14.46
N LEU A 129 -4.04 -0.79 13.38
CA LEU A 129 -4.06 -1.56 12.13
C LEU A 129 -3.30 -2.87 12.31
N VAL A 130 -3.98 -4.00 12.07
CA VAL A 130 -3.41 -5.34 12.17
C VAL A 130 -3.80 -6.21 11.00
N ASN A 131 -2.82 -6.95 10.50
CA ASN A 131 -2.99 -7.98 9.47
C ASN A 131 -2.35 -9.28 9.96
N VAL A 132 -3.12 -10.35 10.02
CA VAL A 132 -2.62 -11.70 10.25
C VAL A 132 -2.60 -12.39 8.88
N VAL A 133 -1.40 -12.78 8.45
CA VAL A 133 -1.21 -13.36 7.12
C VAL A 133 -2.01 -14.66 7.00
N ASP A 134 -2.68 -14.81 5.86
CA ASP A 134 -3.52 -15.95 5.50
C ASP A 134 -4.70 -16.25 6.45
N VAL A 135 -5.01 -15.31 7.38
CA VAL A 135 -6.14 -15.43 8.30
C VAL A 135 -7.05 -14.19 8.20
N PRO A 136 -7.86 -14.08 7.13
CA PRO A 136 -8.68 -12.91 6.87
C PRO A 136 -9.57 -12.44 8.04
N PRO A 137 -10.18 -13.34 8.85
CA PRO A 137 -10.98 -12.91 10.01
C PRO A 137 -10.18 -12.21 11.12
N LEU A 138 -8.86 -12.36 11.13
CA LEU A 138 -7.96 -11.68 12.05
C LEU A 138 -7.26 -10.48 11.39
N CYS A 139 -7.94 -9.80 10.47
CA CYS A 139 -7.43 -8.64 9.77
C CYS A 139 -8.42 -7.49 9.82
N ASN A 140 -8.02 -6.32 10.30
CA ASN A 140 -8.81 -5.10 10.13
C ASN A 140 -8.35 -4.26 8.93
N PHE A 141 -7.27 -4.65 8.26
CA PHE A 141 -6.90 -4.20 6.92
C PHE A 141 -6.29 -5.35 6.11
N ILE A 142 -6.37 -5.26 4.79
CA ILE A 142 -5.75 -6.22 3.87
C ILE A 142 -4.75 -5.52 2.96
N LEU A 143 -3.76 -6.28 2.49
CA LEU A 143 -2.79 -5.83 1.51
C LEU A 143 -3.25 -6.25 0.11
N PRO A 144 -3.64 -5.31 -0.76
CA PRO A 144 -4.03 -5.63 -2.14
C PRO A 144 -2.81 -6.03 -2.97
N ALA A 145 -3.04 -6.65 -4.13
CA ALA A 145 -2.00 -6.79 -5.13
C ALA A 145 -1.66 -5.40 -5.70
N ILE A 146 -0.38 -5.04 -5.76
CA ILE A 146 0.05 -3.70 -6.18
C ILE A 146 0.93 -3.79 -7.42
N VAL A 147 0.62 -2.98 -8.44
CA VAL A 147 1.55 -2.58 -9.51
C VAL A 147 2.17 -1.25 -9.09
N ARG A 148 3.49 -1.18 -9.06
CA ARG A 148 4.22 0.04 -8.71
C ARG A 148 5.29 0.34 -9.75
N THR A 149 5.27 1.56 -10.28
CA THR A 149 6.27 2.07 -11.22
C THR A 149 6.55 3.53 -10.85
N GLY A 150 7.69 3.81 -10.22
CA GLY A 150 7.98 5.14 -9.68
C GLY A 150 6.87 5.66 -8.76
N PRO A 151 6.32 6.86 -9.01
CA PRO A 151 5.25 7.42 -8.19
C PRO A 151 3.87 6.83 -8.48
N LEU A 152 3.71 6.07 -9.59
CA LEU A 152 2.46 5.41 -9.92
C LEU A 152 2.28 4.15 -9.07
N ALA A 153 1.14 4.01 -8.41
CA ALA A 153 0.75 2.80 -7.71
C ALA A 153 -0.72 2.48 -8.01
N ILE A 154 -0.99 1.25 -8.45
CA ILE A 154 -2.33 0.74 -8.73
C ILE A 154 -2.60 -0.45 -7.82
N ALA A 155 -3.59 -0.33 -6.96
CA ALA A 155 -3.99 -1.37 -6.02
C ALA A 155 -5.15 -2.19 -6.58
N ILE A 156 -5.03 -3.51 -6.52
CA ILE A 156 -6.02 -4.46 -7.06
C ILE A 156 -6.48 -5.36 -5.92
N SER A 157 -7.73 -5.23 -5.55
CA SER A 157 -8.36 -6.06 -4.53
C SER A 157 -9.54 -6.83 -5.11
N THR A 158 -9.65 -8.11 -4.73
CA THR A 158 -10.83 -8.94 -4.98
C THR A 158 -11.60 -9.20 -3.68
N ALA A 159 -11.39 -8.36 -2.66
CA ALA A 159 -11.93 -8.54 -1.31
C ALA A 159 -11.69 -9.95 -0.73
N GLY A 160 -10.55 -10.58 -1.08
CA GLY A 160 -10.23 -11.94 -0.65
C GLY A 160 -10.84 -13.05 -1.52
N ALA A 161 -11.72 -12.71 -2.49
CA ALA A 161 -12.43 -13.71 -3.31
C ALA A 161 -11.49 -14.57 -4.16
N SER A 162 -10.41 -14.00 -4.72
CA SER A 162 -9.51 -14.77 -5.58
C SER A 162 -8.13 -14.13 -5.70
N PRO A 163 -7.13 -14.59 -4.94
CA PRO A 163 -5.73 -14.18 -5.11
C PRO A 163 -5.20 -14.44 -6.52
N ALA A 164 -5.63 -15.53 -7.17
CA ALA A 164 -5.23 -15.86 -8.54
C ALA A 164 -5.76 -14.85 -9.56
N LEU A 165 -7.01 -14.39 -9.39
CA LEU A 165 -7.60 -13.35 -10.24
C LEU A 165 -6.86 -12.01 -10.02
N ALA A 166 -6.59 -11.63 -8.78
CA ALA A 166 -5.82 -10.42 -8.46
C ALA A 166 -4.43 -10.45 -9.12
N LYS A 167 -3.71 -11.59 -9.07
CA LYS A 167 -2.42 -11.78 -9.74
C LYS A 167 -2.52 -11.67 -11.26
N ARG A 168 -3.58 -12.22 -11.87
CA ARG A 168 -3.83 -12.10 -13.31
C ARG A 168 -4.04 -10.64 -13.72
N ILE A 169 -4.93 -9.94 -13.01
CA ILE A 169 -5.22 -8.52 -13.26
C ILE A 169 -3.94 -7.68 -13.05
N LYS A 170 -3.16 -7.96 -12.00
CA LYS A 170 -1.88 -7.28 -11.76
C LYS A 170 -0.95 -7.35 -12.98
N ARG A 171 -0.82 -8.51 -13.64
CA ARG A 171 0.01 -8.65 -14.85
C ARG A 171 -0.52 -7.80 -16.00
N GLN A 172 -1.82 -7.87 -16.28
CA GLN A 172 -2.46 -7.07 -17.35
C GLN A 172 -2.29 -5.57 -17.10
N VAL A 173 -2.50 -5.12 -15.86
CA VAL A 173 -2.31 -3.71 -15.49
C VAL A 173 -0.85 -3.29 -15.59
N ALA A 174 0.11 -4.16 -15.24
CA ALA A 174 1.53 -3.85 -15.37
C ALA A 174 2.00 -3.73 -16.83
N GLU A 175 1.36 -4.47 -17.75
CA GLU A 175 1.61 -4.38 -19.21
C GLU A 175 1.02 -3.10 -19.78
N GLU A 176 -0.17 -2.69 -19.35
CA GLU A 176 -0.88 -1.52 -19.85
C GLU A 176 -0.31 -0.19 -19.30
N PHE A 177 0.05 -0.16 -18.01
CA PHE A 177 0.52 1.03 -17.31
C PHE A 177 2.01 0.97 -17.02
N GLY A 178 2.82 1.20 -18.05
CA GLY A 178 4.27 1.10 -18.00
C GLY A 178 4.99 2.33 -17.43
N SER A 179 6.28 2.43 -17.72
CA SER A 179 7.15 3.49 -17.22
C SER A 179 6.81 4.88 -17.76
N GLU A 180 6.13 4.98 -18.90
CA GLU A 180 5.67 6.22 -19.52
C GLU A 180 4.70 6.98 -18.62
N TYR A 181 3.76 6.29 -17.97
CA TYR A 181 2.85 6.90 -16.99
C TYR A 181 3.59 7.43 -15.76
N ALA A 182 4.59 6.69 -15.29
CA ALA A 182 5.42 7.13 -14.17
C ALA A 182 6.26 8.37 -14.53
N ARG A 183 6.84 8.38 -15.74
CA ARG A 183 7.60 9.54 -16.26
C ARG A 183 6.71 10.76 -16.39
N LEU A 184 5.52 10.63 -17.00
CA LEU A 184 4.56 11.72 -17.08
C LEU A 184 4.18 12.27 -15.69
N ALA A 185 3.91 11.39 -14.72
CA ALA A 185 3.59 11.81 -13.36
C ALA A 185 4.72 12.61 -12.70
N VAL A 186 5.98 12.25 -12.94
CA VAL A 186 7.16 13.01 -12.47
C VAL A 186 7.19 14.38 -13.13
N MET A 187 7.07 14.47 -14.47
CA MET A 187 7.10 15.72 -15.21
C MET A 187 5.97 16.68 -14.79
N LEU A 188 4.76 16.14 -14.57
CA LEU A 188 3.63 16.94 -14.06
C LEU A 188 3.88 17.44 -12.64
N ASN A 189 4.57 16.63 -11.80
CA ASN A 189 4.92 17.07 -10.44
C ASN A 189 5.96 18.21 -10.43
N GLU A 190 6.89 18.24 -11.40
CA GLU A 190 7.89 19.31 -11.55
C GLU A 190 7.22 20.69 -11.73
N VAL A 191 6.11 20.76 -12.46
CA VAL A 191 5.39 22.02 -12.74
C VAL A 191 4.30 22.35 -11.73
N ARG A 192 4.08 21.48 -10.73
CA ARG A 192 3.02 21.65 -9.74
C ARG A 192 3.20 22.89 -8.87
N GLY A 193 4.47 23.21 -8.54
CA GLY A 193 4.83 24.43 -7.80
C GLY A 193 4.49 25.70 -8.58
N TRP A 194 4.85 25.74 -9.86
CA TRP A 194 4.51 26.83 -10.77
C TRP A 194 2.99 26.99 -10.90
N ALA A 195 2.26 25.91 -11.17
CA ALA A 195 0.81 25.94 -11.31
C ALA A 195 0.11 26.48 -10.04
N LYS A 196 0.61 26.09 -8.85
CA LYS A 196 0.10 26.58 -7.57
C LYS A 196 0.36 28.08 -7.36
N GLY A 197 1.50 28.59 -7.83
CA GLY A 197 1.87 29.99 -7.69
C GLY A 197 1.23 30.92 -8.75
N THR A 198 0.97 30.39 -9.95
CA THR A 198 0.51 31.19 -11.10
C THR A 198 -1.00 31.09 -11.32
N LEU A 199 -1.60 29.91 -11.10
CA LEU A 199 -3.01 29.66 -11.36
C LEU A 199 -3.84 29.82 -10.08
N PRO A 200 -4.67 30.90 -9.98
CA PRO A 200 -5.26 31.30 -8.70
C PRO A 200 -6.32 30.30 -8.20
N THR A 201 -7.14 29.75 -9.11
CA THR A 201 -8.26 28.91 -8.73
C THR A 201 -7.95 27.40 -8.86
N TYR A 202 -8.73 26.58 -8.17
CA TYR A 202 -8.69 25.13 -8.36
C TYR A 202 -9.07 24.75 -9.80
N GLN A 203 -10.04 25.44 -10.39
CA GLN A 203 -10.53 25.15 -11.74
C GLN A 203 -9.44 25.42 -12.80
N ASP A 204 -8.69 26.51 -12.67
CA ASP A 204 -7.57 26.81 -13.58
C ASP A 204 -6.50 25.74 -13.51
N ARG A 205 -6.13 25.33 -12.30
CA ARG A 205 -5.16 24.24 -12.11
C ARG A 205 -5.65 22.92 -12.67
N LYS A 206 -6.93 22.61 -12.47
CA LYS A 206 -7.56 21.40 -13.03
C LYS A 206 -7.50 21.44 -14.56
N ALA A 207 -7.97 22.53 -15.18
CA ALA A 207 -7.97 22.69 -16.62
C ALA A 207 -6.55 22.60 -17.23
N PHE A 208 -5.57 23.20 -16.56
CA PHE A 208 -4.16 23.13 -16.97
C PHE A 208 -3.66 21.67 -17.03
N PHE A 209 -3.82 20.90 -15.96
CA PHE A 209 -3.33 19.51 -15.93
C PHE A 209 -4.15 18.58 -16.84
N GLU A 210 -5.48 18.75 -16.89
CA GLU A 210 -6.33 17.98 -17.80
C GLU A 210 -6.00 18.27 -19.28
N GLY A 211 -5.69 19.52 -19.60
CA GLY A 211 -5.27 19.92 -20.95
C GLY A 211 -3.96 19.28 -21.39
N ILE A 212 -3.03 19.05 -20.48
CA ILE A 212 -1.79 18.32 -20.77
C ILE A 212 -2.05 16.81 -20.90
N VAL A 213 -2.74 16.22 -19.91
CA VAL A 213 -2.94 14.76 -19.84
C VAL A 213 -3.81 14.24 -20.98
N ASN A 214 -4.80 15.02 -21.41
CA ASN A 214 -5.73 14.65 -22.49
C ASN A 214 -5.46 15.44 -23.79
N GLY A 215 -4.26 16.02 -23.91
CA GLY A 215 -3.86 16.84 -25.06
C GLY A 215 -3.56 16.02 -26.31
N ALA A 216 -3.41 16.75 -27.43
CA ALA A 216 -2.92 16.18 -28.68
C ALA A 216 -1.65 16.96 -29.10
N PRO A 217 -0.54 16.23 -29.40
CA PRO A 217 -0.37 14.77 -29.36
C PRO A 217 -0.46 14.18 -27.95
N ASP A 218 -0.82 12.89 -27.84
CA ASP A 218 -0.94 12.20 -26.56
C ASP A 218 0.43 12.10 -25.86
N PRO A 219 0.61 12.65 -24.65
CA PRO A 219 1.88 12.64 -23.96
C PRO A 219 2.35 11.21 -23.57
N ILE A 220 1.43 10.26 -23.41
CA ILE A 220 1.77 8.86 -23.12
C ILE A 220 2.39 8.20 -24.35
N GLU A 221 1.80 8.40 -25.55
CA GLU A 221 2.36 7.87 -26.80
C GLU A 221 3.73 8.48 -27.09
N LEU A 222 3.90 9.79 -26.92
CA LEU A 222 5.20 10.44 -27.06
C LEU A 222 6.27 9.82 -26.13
N LEU A 223 5.90 9.53 -24.88
CA LEU A 223 6.82 8.89 -23.94
C LEU A 223 7.10 7.42 -24.28
N ARG A 224 6.16 6.69 -24.88
CA ARG A 224 6.37 5.35 -25.42
C ARG A 224 7.40 5.37 -26.55
N ASP A 225 7.31 6.36 -27.42
CA ASP A 225 8.27 6.57 -28.53
C ASP A 225 9.61 7.13 -28.06
N GLY A 226 9.75 7.46 -26.79
CA GLY A 226 10.98 8.00 -26.18
C GLY A 226 11.14 9.51 -26.37
N ASP A 227 10.14 10.22 -26.91
CA ASP A 227 10.19 11.67 -27.15
C ASP A 227 9.78 12.47 -25.91
N GLU A 228 10.62 12.44 -24.90
CA GLU A 228 10.44 13.23 -23.67
C GLU A 228 10.52 14.75 -23.97
N THR A 229 11.25 15.15 -24.99
CA THR A 229 11.41 16.55 -25.40
C THR A 229 10.08 17.14 -25.86
N ALA A 230 9.35 16.42 -26.70
CA ALA A 230 8.02 16.84 -27.14
C ALA A 230 7.03 17.01 -25.97
N VAL A 231 7.09 16.11 -24.99
CA VAL A 231 6.23 16.26 -23.77
C VAL A 231 6.62 17.49 -22.96
N ARG A 232 7.92 17.78 -22.81
CA ARG A 232 8.36 19.03 -22.14
C ARG A 232 7.91 20.26 -22.88
N GLU A 233 7.91 20.24 -24.22
CA GLU A 233 7.40 21.33 -25.06
C GLU A 233 5.89 21.51 -24.92
N LEU A 234 5.11 20.41 -24.84
CA LEU A 234 3.67 20.47 -24.54
C LEU A 234 3.40 21.15 -23.21
N ILE A 235 4.11 20.77 -22.16
CA ILE A 235 3.97 21.35 -20.83
C ILE A 235 4.34 22.84 -20.88
N ALA A 236 5.45 23.20 -21.54
CA ALA A 236 5.86 24.60 -21.68
C ALA A 236 4.87 25.44 -22.48
N ALA A 237 4.28 24.88 -23.53
CA ALA A 237 3.23 25.54 -24.30
C ALA A 237 1.97 25.78 -23.45
N ALA A 238 1.56 24.78 -22.67
CA ALA A 238 0.47 24.94 -21.73
C ALA A 238 0.76 26.03 -20.68
N GLN A 239 1.98 26.10 -20.15
CA GLN A 239 2.38 27.17 -19.22
C GLN A 239 2.30 28.55 -19.86
N ARG A 240 2.77 28.69 -21.12
CA ARG A 240 2.70 29.97 -21.87
C ARG A 240 1.26 30.46 -22.10
N ALA A 241 0.32 29.54 -22.34
CA ALA A 241 -1.09 29.88 -22.52
C ALA A 241 -1.74 30.52 -21.29
N TYR A 242 -1.19 30.27 -20.10
CA TYR A 242 -1.64 30.82 -18.82
C TYR A 242 -0.71 31.93 -18.28
N ALA A 243 0.43 32.18 -18.94
CA ALA A 243 1.27 33.30 -18.54
C ALA A 243 0.52 34.61 -18.82
N PRO A 244 0.51 35.63 -17.90
CA PRO A 244 -0.04 36.93 -18.22
C PRO A 244 0.71 37.46 -19.43
N ALA A 245 -0.03 38.01 -20.40
CA ALA A 245 0.58 38.73 -21.53
C ALA A 245 1.61 39.71 -20.96
N ALA A 246 2.87 39.61 -21.41
CA ALA A 246 3.90 40.55 -20.99
C ALA A 246 3.40 41.96 -21.30
N ALA A 247 3.24 42.76 -20.23
CA ALA A 247 2.80 44.16 -20.33
C ALA A 247 3.92 45.03 -20.94
#